data_44adddd515b160f14eca1b010197c545
#
_entry.id   44adddd515b160f14eca1b010197c545
#
_cell.length_a   1.000
_cell.length_b   1.000
_cell.length_c   1.000
_cell.angle_alpha   90.00
_cell.angle_beta   90.00
_cell.angle_gamma   90.00
#
_symmetry.space_group_name_H-M   'P 1'
#
loop_
_entity.id
_entity.type
_entity.pdbx_description
1 polymer ?
#
loop_
_entity_poly.entity_id
_entity_poly.type
_entity_poly.pdbx_seq_one_letter_code
_entity_poly.pdbx_strand_id
1 'polypeptide(L)'
;MPQHHKSADSVADAIIREVGPNIVLGLPLGLGKANHIANALFARATADRSIKLTIFTALTLEKPKASNELERRFLEPVIERLFGDWPELAYARALRSGTLPDNIEINEFFFLAGRWLSVARAQQSYISANYTHACRYLIERGVNVIGQLVAKRTEAGETRYSLSCNTDTTLDMLAAQAEGRAKFLLAAQVNSHLPFMPGDGDLPESVFAHVLDDPSADHALFAPPKEPVNLTEYAIGIHAARLLPDGGTLQIGIGEEADAAVHALILRHRENAAFGEAVARLTGNAAPLAIEHRGPFEQGLYGVSEMFVDGFLELLEAGILKREADGALLHGAFFLGPQGFYRRLCEMAPERLAKLRMTAVSFTNELYGDQAAKTRARTGARFINNAMMATLLGALVSDGLEDGRVVSGVGGQHNFVTQAFALPDARSVIALKSTRTTAKDTQSNIRWSYGHITIPRHERDIVVSEYGIADLRGKSDEAVIAAMLSISDSRFQPELLRAAKDARKIAKSYEIPAAFRENTPERVAAALKPLSLPPFPFGTDFTAAEQRLLFALQKLQKASPAGLAQYVLRGLMRAPPDPEALARMGLEKPQGVAQHLYRALLKSVL
;
A
#
# COMPACT_ATOMS: atom_id res chain seq x y z
N MET A 1 29.76 22.95 2.44
CA MET A 1 29.80 21.73 1.58
C MET A 1 29.68 20.52 2.51
N PRO A 2 28.99 19.45 2.12
CA PRO A 2 28.85 18.25 2.96
C PRO A 2 30.21 17.57 3.22
N GLN A 3 30.27 16.78 4.26
CA GLN A 3 31.33 15.79 4.43
C GLN A 3 31.00 14.53 3.62
N HIS A 4 31.91 14.14 2.73
CA HIS A 4 31.81 12.90 1.97
C HIS A 4 32.47 11.75 2.70
N HIS A 5 31.80 10.62 2.75
CA HIS A 5 32.21 9.43 3.49
C HIS A 5 32.29 8.20 2.57
N LYS A 6 33.22 7.31 2.88
CA LYS A 6 33.43 6.03 2.19
C LYS A 6 32.92 4.82 2.97
N SER A 7 32.32 5.05 4.15
CA SER A 7 31.67 3.98 4.92
C SER A 7 30.55 4.55 5.80
N ALA A 8 29.55 3.72 6.07
CA ALA A 8 28.46 4.07 6.98
C ALA A 8 28.95 4.31 8.42
N ASP A 9 30.00 3.58 8.82
CA ASP A 9 30.66 3.77 10.12
C ASP A 9 31.24 5.16 10.29
N SER A 10 31.91 5.70 9.26
CA SER A 10 32.46 7.06 9.29
C SER A 10 31.37 8.14 9.35
N VAL A 11 30.19 7.88 8.73
CA VAL A 11 29.02 8.76 8.86
C VAL A 11 28.49 8.73 10.30
N ALA A 12 28.31 7.53 10.86
CA ALA A 12 27.81 7.38 12.23
C ALA A 12 28.73 8.05 13.25
N ASP A 13 30.05 7.89 13.12
CA ASP A 13 31.04 8.53 14.00
C ASP A 13 31.02 10.07 13.86
N ALA A 14 30.81 10.60 12.65
CA ALA A 14 30.69 12.03 12.42
C ALA A 14 29.40 12.59 13.04
N ILE A 15 28.26 11.91 12.85
CA ILE A 15 26.98 12.28 13.44
C ILE A 15 27.09 12.31 14.97
N ILE A 16 27.61 11.26 15.61
CA ILE A 16 27.78 11.19 17.07
C ILE A 16 28.66 12.33 17.59
N ARG A 17 29.71 12.67 16.87
CA ARG A 17 30.61 13.77 17.24
C ARG A 17 29.93 15.14 17.16
N GLU A 18 29.01 15.37 16.18
CA GLU A 18 28.33 16.65 15.97
C GLU A 18 27.11 16.83 16.85
N VAL A 19 26.26 15.80 17.01
CA VAL A 19 25.01 15.93 17.78
C VAL A 19 25.13 15.42 19.20
N GLY A 20 26.24 14.75 19.54
CA GLY A 20 26.47 14.15 20.86
C GLY A 20 25.77 12.80 21.03
N PRO A 21 25.76 12.27 22.28
CA PRO A 21 25.29 10.90 22.52
C PRO A 21 23.77 10.71 22.49
N ASN A 22 22.98 11.80 22.43
CA ASN A 22 21.52 11.71 22.36
C ASN A 22 21.06 11.94 20.91
N ILE A 23 20.80 10.85 20.20
CA ILE A 23 20.45 10.86 18.77
C ILE A 23 18.95 10.59 18.62
N VAL A 24 18.24 11.51 17.98
CA VAL A 24 16.86 11.30 17.52
C VAL A 24 16.89 11.27 16.00
N LEU A 25 16.87 10.06 15.47
CA LEU A 25 16.98 9.77 14.05
C LEU A 25 15.59 9.68 13.39
N GLY A 26 15.29 10.59 12.48
CA GLY A 26 14.17 10.48 11.56
C GLY A 26 14.55 9.63 10.34
N LEU A 27 13.73 8.66 9.99
CA LEU A 27 13.87 7.88 8.76
C LEU A 27 12.58 7.98 7.95
N PRO A 28 12.64 8.19 6.63
CA PRO A 28 11.45 8.21 5.77
C PRO A 28 10.62 6.91 5.85
N LEU A 29 9.42 6.96 5.35
CA LEU A 29 8.55 5.79 5.22
C LEU A 29 9.12 4.82 4.14
N GLY A 30 9.17 3.54 4.42
CA GLY A 30 9.45 2.50 3.45
C GLY A 30 10.84 2.54 2.82
N LEU A 31 10.90 2.81 1.50
CA LEU A 31 12.10 2.63 0.66
C LEU A 31 13.21 3.66 0.91
N GLY A 32 12.85 4.91 1.21
CA GLY A 32 13.81 6.03 1.28
C GLY A 32 14.71 6.06 2.52
N LYS A 33 14.74 5.01 3.33
CA LYS A 33 15.59 4.93 4.52
C LYS A 33 17.05 4.73 4.15
N ALA A 34 17.96 5.50 4.76
CA ALA A 34 19.40 5.28 4.69
C ALA A 34 19.81 4.07 5.54
N ASN A 35 19.52 2.85 5.06
CA ASN A 35 19.64 1.62 5.85
C ASN A 35 21.04 1.37 6.41
N HIS A 36 22.10 1.64 5.62
CA HIS A 36 23.48 1.46 6.09
C HIS A 36 23.82 2.44 7.21
N ILE A 37 23.44 3.72 7.06
CA ILE A 37 23.65 4.75 8.10
C ILE A 37 22.86 4.39 9.37
N ALA A 38 21.59 3.99 9.22
CA ALA A 38 20.75 3.59 10.35
C ALA A 38 21.32 2.37 11.08
N ASN A 39 21.82 1.37 10.36
CA ASN A 39 22.45 0.17 10.91
C ASN A 39 23.76 0.49 11.63
N ALA A 40 24.57 1.42 11.09
CA ALA A 40 25.82 1.84 11.74
C ALA A 40 25.54 2.59 13.05
N LEU A 41 24.57 3.51 13.09
CA LEU A 41 24.15 4.19 14.32
C LEU A 41 23.58 3.21 15.35
N PHE A 42 22.76 2.25 14.89
CA PHE A 42 22.24 1.18 15.74
C PHE A 42 23.36 0.32 16.35
N ALA A 43 24.38 -0.03 15.55
CA ALA A 43 25.53 -0.79 16.03
C ALA A 43 26.35 -0.02 17.09
N ARG A 44 26.59 1.30 16.88
CA ARG A 44 27.27 2.16 17.85
C ARG A 44 26.51 2.23 19.17
N ALA A 45 25.18 2.50 19.12
CA ALA A 45 24.35 2.53 20.31
C ALA A 45 24.21 1.17 21.01
N THR A 46 24.31 0.07 20.27
CA THR A 46 24.33 -1.28 20.85
C THR A 46 25.64 -1.55 21.61
N ALA A 47 26.78 -1.13 21.06
CA ALA A 47 28.10 -1.31 21.62
C ALA A 47 28.38 -0.37 22.80
N ASP A 48 27.92 0.88 22.74
CA ASP A 48 28.09 1.92 23.78
C ASP A 48 26.73 2.35 24.33
N ARG A 49 26.42 1.93 25.55
CA ARG A 49 25.16 2.24 26.25
C ARG A 49 25.01 3.71 26.67
N SER A 50 26.06 4.50 26.62
CA SER A 50 25.98 5.94 26.85
C SER A 50 25.32 6.69 25.68
N ILE A 51 25.31 6.08 24.48
CA ILE A 51 24.62 6.61 23.29
C ILE A 51 23.14 6.23 23.37
N LYS A 52 22.27 7.22 23.47
CA LYS A 52 20.81 7.05 23.41
C LYS A 52 20.34 7.26 21.97
N LEU A 53 19.68 6.26 21.40
CA LEU A 53 19.19 6.30 20.03
C LEU A 53 17.67 6.14 20.02
N THR A 54 16.96 7.17 19.62
CA THR A 54 15.53 7.11 19.29
C THR A 54 15.37 7.15 17.77
N ILE A 55 14.72 6.13 17.19
CA ILE A 55 14.38 6.10 15.75
C ILE A 55 12.89 6.37 15.62
N PHE A 56 12.55 7.42 14.87
CA PHE A 56 11.18 7.71 14.46
C PHE A 56 11.02 7.41 12.97
N THR A 57 10.08 6.53 12.61
CA THR A 57 9.94 6.05 11.24
C THR A 57 8.53 5.51 10.97
N ALA A 58 8.33 4.95 9.78
CA ALA A 58 7.14 4.22 9.38
C ALA A 58 7.49 3.17 8.34
N LEU A 59 6.65 2.15 8.22
CA LEU A 59 6.74 1.07 7.23
C LEU A 59 8.17 0.49 7.15
N THR A 60 8.61 -0.11 8.25
CA THR A 60 9.85 -0.89 8.26
C THR A 60 9.68 -2.11 7.36
N LEU A 61 10.37 -2.08 6.21
CA LEU A 61 10.36 -3.16 5.23
C LEU A 61 11.22 -4.33 5.72
N GLU A 62 10.75 -5.55 5.45
CA GLU A 62 11.46 -6.79 5.74
C GLU A 62 11.30 -7.75 4.56
N LYS A 63 12.36 -8.47 4.21
CA LYS A 63 12.28 -9.54 3.21
C LYS A 63 11.25 -10.59 3.65
N PRO A 64 10.43 -11.14 2.75
CA PRO A 64 9.49 -12.21 3.08
C PRO A 64 10.21 -13.39 3.74
N LYS A 65 9.56 -14.05 4.72
CA LYS A 65 10.09 -15.24 5.39
C LYS A 65 9.15 -16.41 5.21
N ALA A 66 9.69 -17.54 4.84
CA ALA A 66 8.94 -18.77 4.69
C ALA A 66 8.49 -19.32 6.05
N SER A 67 7.27 -19.82 6.11
CA SER A 67 6.70 -20.47 7.30
C SER A 67 6.99 -21.98 7.37
N ASN A 68 7.33 -22.58 6.22
CA ASN A 68 7.63 -24.01 6.09
C ASN A 68 8.59 -24.27 4.93
N GLU A 69 9.11 -25.51 4.85
CA GLU A 69 10.10 -25.91 3.84
C GLU A 69 9.60 -25.81 2.39
N LEU A 70 8.32 -26.10 2.14
CA LEU A 70 7.77 -25.99 0.79
C LEU A 70 7.71 -24.54 0.32
N GLU A 71 7.28 -23.65 1.20
CA GLU A 71 7.28 -22.21 0.97
C GLU A 71 8.71 -21.65 0.84
N ARG A 72 9.67 -22.16 1.62
CA ARG A 72 11.07 -21.78 1.54
C ARG A 72 11.66 -22.06 0.16
N ARG A 73 11.39 -23.24 -0.42
CA ARG A 73 11.83 -23.60 -1.78
C ARG A 73 11.29 -22.67 -2.85
N PHE A 74 10.11 -22.13 -2.64
CA PHE A 74 9.52 -21.12 -3.52
C PHE A 74 10.15 -19.75 -3.30
N LEU A 75 10.19 -19.28 -2.05
CA LEU A 75 10.54 -17.91 -1.71
C LEU A 75 12.04 -17.60 -1.82
N GLU A 76 12.94 -18.49 -1.39
CA GLU A 76 14.38 -18.16 -1.38
C GLU A 76 14.92 -17.68 -2.73
N PRO A 77 14.70 -18.37 -3.87
CA PRO A 77 15.18 -17.87 -5.15
C PRO A 77 14.47 -16.60 -5.63
N VAL A 78 13.20 -16.39 -5.23
CA VAL A 78 12.49 -15.13 -5.50
C VAL A 78 13.13 -13.98 -4.72
N ILE A 79 13.40 -14.20 -3.43
CA ILE A 79 14.03 -13.22 -2.55
C ILE A 79 15.41 -12.83 -3.07
N GLU A 80 16.23 -13.81 -3.42
CA GLU A 80 17.57 -13.56 -3.97
C GLU A 80 17.51 -12.72 -5.25
N ARG A 81 16.58 -13.01 -6.14
CA ARG A 81 16.43 -12.31 -7.43
C ARG A 81 15.81 -10.92 -7.29
N LEU A 82 14.80 -10.73 -6.42
CA LEU A 82 14.04 -9.48 -6.34
C LEU A 82 14.61 -8.51 -5.30
N PHE A 83 15.22 -9.00 -4.24
CA PHE A 83 15.73 -8.14 -3.17
C PHE A 83 17.26 -8.09 -3.14
N GLY A 84 17.94 -9.08 -3.74
CA GLY A 84 19.39 -9.12 -3.84
C GLY A 84 20.09 -8.83 -2.52
N ASP A 85 21.00 -7.89 -2.56
CA ASP A 85 21.80 -7.38 -1.44
C ASP A 85 21.11 -6.27 -0.63
N TRP A 86 19.82 -5.97 -0.87
CA TRP A 86 19.09 -4.97 -0.09
C TRP A 86 19.26 -5.21 1.43
N PRO A 87 19.79 -4.22 2.18
CA PRO A 87 20.13 -4.39 3.58
C PRO A 87 18.89 -4.31 4.47
N GLU A 88 18.61 -5.36 5.25
CA GLU A 88 17.58 -5.30 6.28
C GLU A 88 18.02 -4.38 7.44
N LEU A 89 17.06 -3.78 8.11
CA LEU A 89 17.29 -2.93 9.27
C LEU A 89 17.54 -3.77 10.53
N ALA A 90 18.70 -3.59 11.14
CA ALA A 90 19.14 -4.36 12.30
C ALA A 90 18.20 -4.21 13.50
N TYR A 91 17.61 -3.02 13.70
CA TYR A 91 16.65 -2.79 14.78
C TYR A 91 15.37 -3.62 14.63
N ALA A 92 14.93 -3.89 13.40
CA ALA A 92 13.75 -4.72 13.17
C ALA A 92 13.97 -6.16 13.65
N ARG A 93 15.16 -6.70 13.39
CA ARG A 93 15.56 -8.00 13.89
C ARG A 93 15.63 -8.03 15.42
N ALA A 94 16.21 -7.00 16.03
CA ALA A 94 16.33 -6.88 17.49
C ALA A 94 14.95 -6.77 18.16
N LEU A 95 14.01 -6.00 17.59
CA LEU A 95 12.62 -5.92 18.05
C LEU A 95 11.94 -7.30 18.04
N ARG A 96 12.08 -8.06 16.93
CA ARG A 96 11.45 -9.39 16.81
C ARG A 96 12.00 -10.41 17.76
N SER A 97 13.32 -10.39 17.99
CA SER A 97 13.98 -11.33 18.90
C SER A 97 13.87 -10.93 20.36
N GLY A 98 13.34 -9.74 20.67
CA GLY A 98 13.29 -9.23 22.05
C GLY A 98 14.66 -8.84 22.61
N THR A 99 15.64 -8.58 21.73
CA THR A 99 17.03 -8.23 22.12
C THR A 99 17.35 -6.75 21.94
N LEU A 100 16.32 -5.90 21.74
CA LEU A 100 16.51 -4.45 21.60
C LEU A 100 17.08 -3.88 22.89
N PRO A 101 18.24 -3.19 22.85
CA PRO A 101 18.83 -2.56 24.01
C PRO A 101 17.96 -1.47 24.65
N ASP A 102 18.04 -1.29 25.99
CA ASP A 102 17.22 -0.32 26.72
C ASP A 102 17.52 1.15 26.40
N ASN A 103 18.72 1.45 25.88
CA ASN A 103 19.11 2.77 25.40
C ASN A 103 18.65 3.07 23.98
N ILE A 104 17.93 2.14 23.34
CA ILE A 104 17.41 2.27 21.97
C ILE A 104 15.89 2.20 21.99
N GLU A 105 15.24 3.18 21.38
CA GLU A 105 13.80 3.25 21.21
C GLU A 105 13.44 3.33 19.73
N ILE A 106 12.41 2.54 19.30
CA ILE A 106 11.92 2.54 17.95
C ILE A 106 10.44 2.93 17.96
N ASN A 107 10.11 4.05 17.35
CA ASN A 107 8.75 4.54 17.22
C ASN A 107 8.31 4.47 15.76
N GLU A 108 7.25 3.74 15.48
CA GLU A 108 6.63 3.71 14.16
C GLU A 108 5.20 4.22 14.20
N PHE A 109 4.78 5.00 13.18
CA PHE A 109 3.40 5.46 13.05
C PHE A 109 2.62 4.71 11.95
N PHE A 110 3.27 3.78 11.23
CA PHE A 110 2.66 2.92 10.24
C PHE A 110 3.43 1.59 10.16
N PHE A 111 2.77 0.48 10.45
CA PHE A 111 3.37 -0.84 10.38
C PHE A 111 3.18 -1.50 9.00
N LEU A 112 4.12 -2.33 8.61
CA LEU A 112 3.88 -3.31 7.55
C LEU A 112 2.76 -4.27 8.01
N ALA A 113 1.66 -4.30 7.26
CA ALA A 113 0.39 -4.88 7.69
C ALA A 113 0.52 -6.30 8.29
N GLY A 114 0.03 -6.47 9.51
CA GLY A 114 0.02 -7.74 10.23
C GLY A 114 1.36 -8.23 10.77
N ARG A 115 2.48 -7.63 10.36
CA ARG A 115 3.83 -8.16 10.66
C ARG A 115 4.27 -7.99 12.11
N TRP A 116 3.69 -7.03 12.83
CA TRP A 116 4.06 -6.67 14.20
C TRP A 116 3.02 -7.07 15.26
N LEU A 117 1.95 -7.78 14.89
CA LEU A 117 0.84 -8.14 15.80
C LEU A 117 1.27 -8.91 17.03
N SER A 118 2.31 -9.73 16.94
CA SER A 118 2.82 -10.55 18.05
C SER A 118 4.04 -9.96 18.75
N VAL A 119 4.51 -8.78 18.35
CA VAL A 119 5.73 -8.15 18.89
C VAL A 119 5.33 -7.06 19.89
N ALA A 120 5.27 -7.41 21.17
CA ALA A 120 4.77 -6.54 22.23
C ALA A 120 5.49 -5.18 22.28
N ARG A 121 6.82 -5.15 22.15
CA ARG A 121 7.58 -3.89 22.19
C ARG A 121 7.22 -2.96 21.02
N ALA A 122 7.00 -3.50 19.80
CA ALA A 122 6.54 -2.70 18.66
C ALA A 122 5.13 -2.14 18.91
N GLN A 123 4.19 -2.98 19.41
CA GLN A 123 2.83 -2.54 19.76
C GLN A 123 2.82 -1.43 20.82
N GLN A 124 3.72 -1.50 21.82
CA GLN A 124 3.86 -0.50 22.88
C GLN A 124 4.45 0.83 22.38
N SER A 125 5.31 0.78 21.37
CA SER A 125 6.01 1.95 20.80
C SER A 125 5.33 2.53 19.57
N TYR A 126 4.15 2.01 19.18
CA TYR A 126 3.37 2.52 18.06
C TYR A 126 2.82 3.90 18.36
N ILE A 127 2.84 4.77 17.36
CA ILE A 127 2.30 6.13 17.43
C ILE A 127 1.12 6.25 16.48
N SER A 128 -0.08 6.40 17.00
CA SER A 128 -1.26 6.64 16.17
C SER A 128 -1.20 8.06 15.56
N ALA A 129 -1.14 8.14 14.23
CA ALA A 129 -0.97 9.41 13.54
C ALA A 129 -1.59 9.38 12.14
N ASN A 130 -2.12 10.54 11.72
CA ASN A 130 -2.23 10.83 10.30
C ASN A 130 -0.83 11.14 9.74
N TYR A 131 -0.60 10.87 8.47
CA TYR A 131 0.73 11.07 7.89
C TYR A 131 1.21 12.52 8.00
N THR A 132 0.33 13.48 7.84
CA THR A 132 0.65 14.92 7.98
C THR A 132 1.06 15.33 9.39
N HIS A 133 0.83 14.49 10.41
CA HIS A 133 1.30 14.73 11.77
C HIS A 133 2.79 14.37 11.96
N ALA A 134 3.38 13.58 11.08
CA ALA A 134 4.73 13.03 11.24
C ALA A 134 5.79 14.13 11.42
N CYS A 135 5.75 15.20 10.61
CA CYS A 135 6.67 16.32 10.72
C CYS A 135 6.59 16.97 12.12
N ARG A 136 5.38 17.25 12.61
CA ARG A 136 5.19 17.81 13.97
C ARG A 136 5.78 16.90 15.04
N TYR A 137 5.52 15.61 14.97
CA TYR A 137 6.01 14.65 15.97
C TYR A 137 7.54 14.49 15.94
N LEU A 138 8.17 14.61 14.76
CA LEU A 138 9.62 14.67 14.63
C LEU A 138 10.17 15.92 15.35
N ILE A 139 9.56 17.08 15.14
CA ILE A 139 9.97 18.33 15.79
C ILE A 139 9.80 18.24 17.32
N GLU A 140 8.65 17.79 17.80
CA GLU A 140 8.33 17.68 19.24
C GLU A 140 9.25 16.67 19.96
N ARG A 141 9.76 15.65 19.25
CA ARG A 141 10.74 14.70 19.77
C ARG A 141 12.17 15.22 19.71
N GLY A 142 12.39 16.39 19.14
CA GLY A 142 13.71 16.98 19.03
C GLY A 142 14.61 16.23 18.03
N VAL A 143 14.04 15.82 16.86
CA VAL A 143 14.84 15.21 15.82
C VAL A 143 16.08 16.05 15.51
N ASN A 144 17.26 15.41 15.54
CA ASN A 144 18.53 16.07 15.28
C ASN A 144 19.33 15.45 14.12
N VAL A 145 18.83 14.34 13.57
CA VAL A 145 19.36 13.69 12.36
C VAL A 145 18.22 13.16 11.50
N ILE A 146 18.28 13.35 10.19
CA ILE A 146 17.44 12.65 9.21
C ILE A 146 18.36 11.85 8.30
N GLY A 147 18.10 10.54 8.17
CA GLY A 147 18.82 9.62 7.29
C GLY A 147 18.01 9.32 6.04
N GLN A 148 18.48 9.76 4.88
CA GLN A 148 17.75 9.74 3.61
C GLN A 148 18.50 8.97 2.53
N LEU A 149 17.83 8.04 1.82
CA LEU A 149 18.31 7.46 0.58
C LEU A 149 18.07 8.44 -0.57
N VAL A 150 19.07 8.68 -1.42
CA VAL A 150 19.00 9.71 -2.47
C VAL A 150 19.56 9.20 -3.81
N ALA A 151 19.02 9.72 -4.92
CA ALA A 151 19.65 9.61 -6.23
C ALA A 151 20.63 10.77 -6.45
N LYS A 152 21.74 10.52 -7.12
CA LYS A 152 22.79 11.51 -7.42
C LYS A 152 22.82 11.83 -8.91
N ARG A 153 23.01 13.13 -9.25
CA ARG A 153 23.30 13.58 -10.60
C ARG A 153 24.41 14.65 -10.56
N THR A 154 25.34 14.54 -11.48
CA THR A 154 26.39 15.55 -11.65
C THR A 154 26.37 16.03 -13.10
N GLU A 155 26.09 17.31 -13.31
CA GLU A 155 26.01 17.93 -14.64
C GLU A 155 26.75 19.26 -14.60
N ALA A 156 27.55 19.54 -15.63
CA ALA A 156 28.34 20.77 -15.74
C ALA A 156 29.20 21.11 -14.50
N GLY A 157 29.62 20.10 -13.75
CA GLY A 157 30.41 20.28 -12.51
C GLY A 157 29.60 20.57 -11.26
N GLU A 158 28.27 20.66 -11.34
CA GLU A 158 27.38 20.80 -10.20
C GLU A 158 26.80 19.44 -9.81
N THR A 159 26.92 19.07 -8.53
CA THR A 159 26.31 17.86 -7.96
C THR A 159 25.02 18.22 -7.25
N ARG A 160 23.97 17.45 -7.56
CA ARG A 160 22.65 17.56 -6.96
C ARG A 160 22.17 16.19 -6.51
N TYR A 161 21.31 16.17 -5.50
CA TYR A 161 20.71 14.95 -4.97
C TYR A 161 19.20 15.05 -5.02
N SER A 162 18.56 14.02 -5.57
CA SER A 162 17.11 13.89 -5.52
C SER A 162 16.70 13.00 -4.33
N LEU A 163 15.73 13.46 -3.54
CA LEU A 163 15.07 12.66 -2.50
C LEU A 163 14.28 11.49 -3.11
N SER A 164 14.07 11.52 -4.43
CA SER A 164 13.53 10.43 -5.24
C SER A 164 12.24 9.83 -4.66
N CYS A 165 12.35 8.63 -4.08
CA CYS A 165 11.20 7.85 -3.61
C CYS A 165 10.51 8.41 -2.35
N ASN A 166 11.10 9.35 -1.63
CA ASN A 166 10.54 9.89 -0.39
C ASN A 166 10.86 11.37 -0.23
N THR A 167 10.00 12.20 -0.75
CA THR A 167 9.99 13.66 -0.51
C THR A 167 9.11 14.04 0.67
N ASP A 168 8.20 13.19 1.02
CA ASP A 168 7.10 13.22 1.98
C ASP A 168 7.35 14.13 3.21
N THR A 169 7.91 13.56 4.27
CA THR A 169 8.20 14.28 5.52
C THR A 169 9.49 15.09 5.47
N THR A 170 10.46 14.71 4.60
CA THR A 170 11.75 15.38 4.54
C THR A 170 11.62 16.82 4.03
N LEU A 171 10.78 17.08 3.02
CA LEU A 171 10.51 18.44 2.55
C LEU A 171 9.80 19.30 3.61
N ASP A 172 8.82 18.73 4.33
CA ASP A 172 8.16 19.43 5.45
C ASP A 172 9.16 19.76 6.58
N MET A 173 10.10 18.87 6.87
CA MET A 173 11.15 19.10 7.86
C MET A 173 12.15 20.18 7.39
N LEU A 174 12.53 20.20 6.13
CA LEU A 174 13.39 21.25 5.56
C LEU A 174 12.70 22.62 5.60
N ALA A 175 11.40 22.66 5.30
CA ALA A 175 10.60 23.89 5.47
C ALA A 175 10.57 24.35 6.94
N ALA A 176 10.35 23.44 7.88
CA ALA A 176 10.39 23.74 9.30
C ALA A 176 11.78 24.22 9.76
N GLN A 177 12.87 23.69 9.21
CA GLN A 177 14.22 24.14 9.48
C GLN A 177 14.46 25.56 8.94
N ALA A 178 14.01 25.85 7.72
CA ALA A 178 14.11 27.18 7.13
C ALA A 178 13.34 28.25 7.94
N GLU A 179 12.23 27.85 8.57
CA GLU A 179 11.42 28.69 9.46
C GLU A 179 11.99 28.75 10.88
N GLY A 180 13.09 28.09 11.20
CA GLY A 180 13.69 28.04 12.53
C GLY A 180 12.94 27.18 13.56
N ARG A 181 11.97 26.37 13.14
CA ARG A 181 11.17 25.48 14.01
C ARG A 181 11.84 24.11 14.26
N ALA A 182 12.83 23.75 13.45
CA ALA A 182 13.60 22.51 13.60
C ALA A 182 15.10 22.79 13.39
N LYS A 183 15.94 21.94 13.97
CA LYS A 183 17.40 21.94 13.71
C LYS A 183 17.89 20.50 13.67
N PHE A 184 18.35 20.06 12.51
CA PHE A 184 18.83 18.69 12.31
C PHE A 184 19.93 18.64 11.25
N LEU A 185 20.69 17.55 11.23
CA LEU A 185 21.61 17.19 10.16
C LEU A 185 20.87 16.31 9.15
N LEU A 186 20.97 16.62 7.86
CA LEU A 186 20.48 15.72 6.81
C LEU A 186 21.66 14.88 6.31
N ALA A 187 21.59 13.56 6.52
CA ALA A 187 22.58 12.59 6.10
C ALA A 187 22.05 11.78 4.92
N ALA A 188 22.72 11.88 3.77
CA ALA A 188 22.36 11.18 2.55
C ALA A 188 23.13 9.87 2.42
N GLN A 189 22.43 8.82 1.96
CA GLN A 189 23.02 7.62 1.41
C GLN A 189 22.69 7.57 -0.10
N VAL A 190 23.71 7.62 -0.95
CA VAL A 190 23.51 7.56 -2.40
C VAL A 190 23.16 6.14 -2.83
N ASN A 191 22.21 6.03 -3.76
CA ASN A 191 21.86 4.76 -4.39
C ASN A 191 21.65 4.96 -5.90
N SER A 192 22.41 4.24 -6.71
CA SER A 192 22.42 4.37 -8.16
C SER A 192 21.20 3.78 -8.86
N HIS A 193 20.43 2.93 -8.17
CA HIS A 193 19.21 2.31 -8.69
C HIS A 193 17.98 3.21 -8.54
N LEU A 194 18.07 4.30 -7.75
CA LEU A 194 16.97 5.25 -7.60
C LEU A 194 16.80 6.12 -8.84
N PRO A 195 15.56 6.31 -9.35
CA PRO A 195 15.30 7.32 -10.37
C PRO A 195 15.59 8.72 -9.82
N PHE A 196 16.27 9.55 -10.59
CA PHE A 196 16.46 10.95 -10.24
C PHE A 196 15.16 11.73 -10.54
N MET A 197 14.30 11.89 -9.55
CA MET A 197 13.04 12.63 -9.71
C MET A 197 13.32 14.13 -9.63
N PRO A 198 12.93 14.91 -10.67
CA PRO A 198 13.11 16.36 -10.68
C PRO A 198 12.03 17.06 -9.83
N GLY A 199 12.20 18.36 -9.60
CA GLY A 199 11.23 19.21 -8.89
C GLY A 199 11.59 19.44 -7.44
N ASP A 200 10.59 19.41 -6.54
CA ASP A 200 10.76 19.85 -5.15
C ASP A 200 11.81 19.04 -4.37
N GLY A 201 11.99 17.78 -4.70
CA GLY A 201 13.00 16.90 -4.10
C GLY A 201 14.38 16.96 -4.74
N ASP A 202 14.60 17.75 -5.79
CA ASP A 202 15.92 17.98 -6.41
C ASP A 202 16.66 19.06 -5.66
N LEU A 203 17.59 18.67 -4.80
CA LEU A 203 18.24 19.53 -3.82
C LEU A 203 19.73 19.76 -4.17
N PRO A 204 20.25 20.98 -3.92
CA PRO A 204 21.69 21.23 -4.03
C PRO A 204 22.45 20.48 -2.94
N GLU A 205 23.68 20.11 -3.23
CA GLU A 205 24.57 19.39 -2.32
C GLU A 205 24.71 20.07 -0.94
N SER A 206 24.63 21.40 -0.90
CA SER A 206 24.79 22.20 0.32
C SER A 206 23.73 21.96 1.40
N VAL A 207 22.61 21.34 1.06
CA VAL A 207 21.54 21.00 2.01
C VAL A 207 21.93 19.83 2.94
N PHE A 208 22.88 18.99 2.47
CA PHE A 208 23.30 17.80 3.19
C PHE A 208 24.52 18.09 4.06
N ALA A 209 24.51 17.57 5.30
CA ALA A 209 25.65 17.63 6.21
C ALA A 209 26.66 16.50 5.91
N HIS A 210 26.17 15.30 5.71
CA HIS A 210 26.95 14.10 5.42
C HIS A 210 26.42 13.38 4.20
N VAL A 211 27.33 12.87 3.35
CA VAL A 211 26.97 12.08 2.17
C VAL A 211 27.80 10.80 2.15
N LEU A 212 27.10 9.66 2.25
CA LEU A 212 27.67 8.34 2.00
C LEU A 212 27.52 8.05 0.50
N ASP A 213 28.64 8.12 -0.22
CA ASP A 213 28.73 7.87 -1.66
C ASP A 213 29.86 6.87 -1.91
N ASP A 214 29.54 5.59 -1.76
CA ASP A 214 30.49 4.50 -1.93
C ASP A 214 29.78 3.27 -2.53
N PRO A 215 30.40 2.59 -3.51
CA PRO A 215 29.83 1.41 -4.14
C PRO A 215 29.47 0.28 -3.17
N SER A 216 30.14 0.17 -2.00
CA SER A 216 29.83 -0.84 -0.99
C SER A 216 28.53 -0.56 -0.24
N ALA A 217 28.00 0.66 -0.31
CA ALA A 217 26.72 1.07 0.26
C ALA A 217 25.60 1.12 -0.79
N ASP A 218 25.92 0.88 -2.06
CA ASP A 218 24.93 0.74 -3.13
C ASP A 218 24.25 -0.65 -3.04
N HIS A 219 22.99 -0.74 -3.38
CA HIS A 219 22.23 -1.98 -3.28
C HIS A 219 20.98 -1.95 -4.16
N ALA A 220 20.46 -3.13 -4.51
CA ALA A 220 19.16 -3.27 -5.16
C ALA A 220 18.05 -2.60 -4.36
N LEU A 221 17.06 -2.01 -5.02
CA LEU A 221 15.90 -1.44 -4.34
C LEU A 221 14.96 -2.54 -3.86
N PHE A 222 14.30 -2.33 -2.73
CA PHE A 222 13.24 -3.22 -2.27
C PHE A 222 12.07 -3.16 -3.25
N ALA A 223 11.78 -4.28 -3.89
CA ALA A 223 10.76 -4.38 -4.92
C ALA A 223 9.83 -5.57 -4.62
N PRO A 224 8.72 -5.36 -3.90
CA PRO A 224 7.78 -6.43 -3.61
C PRO A 224 7.09 -6.87 -4.91
N PRO A 225 6.99 -8.19 -5.18
CA PRO A 225 6.24 -8.68 -6.32
C PRO A 225 4.75 -8.40 -6.14
N LYS A 226 4.07 -8.17 -7.26
CA LYS A 226 2.61 -7.94 -7.25
C LYS A 226 1.85 -9.19 -6.81
N GLU A 227 0.82 -8.99 -6.01
CA GLU A 227 -0.16 -10.02 -5.68
C GLU A 227 -1.16 -10.20 -6.83
N PRO A 228 -1.69 -11.43 -7.03
CA PRO A 228 -2.65 -11.66 -8.11
C PRO A 228 -4.02 -11.07 -7.80
N VAL A 229 -4.58 -10.37 -8.76
CA VAL A 229 -5.95 -9.84 -8.75
C VAL A 229 -6.94 -10.97 -9.03
N ASN A 230 -7.95 -11.14 -8.20
CA ASN A 230 -9.04 -12.09 -8.41
C ASN A 230 -10.36 -11.39 -8.78
N LEU A 231 -11.43 -12.17 -9.00
CA LEU A 231 -12.71 -11.64 -9.46
C LEU A 231 -13.38 -10.70 -8.45
N THR A 232 -13.13 -10.87 -7.16
CA THR A 232 -13.65 -9.98 -6.10
C THR A 232 -13.06 -8.58 -6.26
N GLU A 233 -11.73 -8.46 -6.37
CA GLU A 233 -11.06 -7.18 -6.58
C GLU A 233 -11.47 -6.56 -7.92
N TYR A 234 -11.60 -7.35 -8.99
CA TYR A 234 -12.10 -6.83 -10.28
C TYR A 234 -13.51 -6.25 -10.19
N ALA A 235 -14.42 -6.91 -9.47
CA ALA A 235 -15.75 -6.37 -9.25
C ALA A 235 -15.71 -5.04 -8.47
N ILE A 236 -14.91 -4.98 -7.40
CA ILE A 236 -14.66 -3.75 -6.63
C ILE A 236 -14.08 -2.66 -7.54
N GLY A 237 -13.07 -2.98 -8.34
CA GLY A 237 -12.44 -2.06 -9.29
C GLY A 237 -13.42 -1.50 -10.33
N ILE A 238 -14.31 -2.34 -10.90
CA ILE A 238 -15.37 -1.91 -11.83
C ILE A 238 -16.36 -0.98 -11.13
N HIS A 239 -16.76 -1.29 -9.90
CA HIS A 239 -17.63 -0.40 -9.12
C HIS A 239 -16.95 0.93 -8.78
N ALA A 240 -15.67 0.93 -8.40
CA ALA A 240 -14.90 2.14 -8.13
C ALA A 240 -14.70 2.99 -9.41
N ALA A 241 -14.38 2.35 -10.54
CA ALA A 241 -14.12 3.03 -11.80
C ALA A 241 -15.33 3.84 -12.31
N ARG A 242 -16.57 3.40 -12.03
CA ARG A 242 -17.77 4.14 -12.41
C ARG A 242 -18.07 5.37 -11.54
N LEU A 243 -17.28 5.63 -10.51
CA LEU A 243 -17.42 6.82 -9.66
C LEU A 243 -16.57 8.00 -10.13
N LEU A 244 -15.59 7.80 -11.02
CA LEU A 244 -14.65 8.83 -11.45
C LEU A 244 -15.25 9.69 -12.56
N PRO A 245 -15.42 11.01 -12.37
CA PRO A 245 -15.80 11.92 -13.45
C PRO A 245 -14.64 12.12 -14.43
N ASP A 246 -14.94 12.32 -15.70
CA ASP A 246 -13.97 12.81 -16.67
C ASP A 246 -13.55 14.24 -16.31
N GLY A 247 -12.28 14.59 -16.45
CA GLY A 247 -11.72 15.85 -15.95
C GLY A 247 -11.46 15.85 -14.44
N GLY A 248 -11.71 14.74 -13.74
CA GLY A 248 -11.59 14.63 -12.28
C GLY A 248 -10.15 14.46 -11.77
N THR A 249 -10.05 14.32 -10.45
CA THR A 249 -8.79 14.06 -9.73
C THR A 249 -8.84 12.69 -9.07
N LEU A 250 -7.75 11.95 -9.18
CA LEU A 250 -7.63 10.60 -8.64
C LEU A 250 -6.56 10.50 -7.55
N GLN A 251 -6.90 9.84 -6.44
CA GLN A 251 -5.95 9.23 -5.51
C GLN A 251 -6.26 7.74 -5.40
N ILE A 252 -5.22 6.92 -5.44
CA ILE A 252 -5.29 5.47 -5.21
C ILE A 252 -4.12 5.02 -4.33
N GLY A 253 -4.34 3.93 -3.57
CA GLY A 253 -3.30 3.23 -2.81
C GLY A 253 -2.61 2.13 -3.62
N ILE A 254 -1.96 1.21 -2.91
CA ILE A 254 -1.31 0.00 -3.46
C ILE A 254 -2.22 -1.22 -3.29
N GLY A 255 -1.79 -2.33 -3.90
CA GLY A 255 -2.38 -3.64 -3.73
C GLY A 255 -3.24 -4.07 -4.92
N GLU A 256 -3.76 -5.27 -4.82
CA GLU A 256 -4.57 -5.90 -5.86
C GLU A 256 -5.86 -5.12 -6.16
N GLU A 257 -6.47 -4.47 -5.16
CA GLU A 257 -7.65 -3.64 -5.38
C GLU A 257 -7.34 -2.38 -6.21
N ALA A 258 -6.14 -1.79 -6.02
CA ALA A 258 -5.70 -0.65 -6.82
C ALA A 258 -5.40 -1.07 -8.27
N ASP A 259 -4.71 -2.19 -8.48
CA ASP A 259 -4.47 -2.75 -9.81
C ASP A 259 -5.81 -3.05 -10.53
N ALA A 260 -6.78 -3.62 -9.83
CA ALA A 260 -8.11 -3.88 -10.35
C ALA A 260 -8.85 -2.58 -10.75
N ALA A 261 -8.75 -1.52 -9.91
CA ALA A 261 -9.37 -0.23 -10.20
C ALA A 261 -8.73 0.43 -11.42
N VAL A 262 -7.41 0.43 -11.52
CA VAL A 262 -6.68 0.95 -12.69
C VAL A 262 -7.04 0.18 -13.96
N HIS A 263 -7.08 -1.16 -13.91
CA HIS A 263 -7.50 -1.98 -15.04
C HIS A 263 -8.94 -1.67 -15.46
N ALA A 264 -9.86 -1.49 -14.50
CA ALA A 264 -11.25 -1.14 -14.78
C ALA A 264 -11.39 0.27 -15.40
N LEU A 265 -10.54 1.24 -15.01
CA LEU A 265 -10.49 2.56 -15.64
C LEU A 265 -10.01 2.47 -17.09
N ILE A 266 -9.01 1.64 -17.36
CA ILE A 266 -8.50 1.39 -18.73
C ILE A 266 -9.57 0.68 -19.56
N LEU A 267 -10.23 -0.34 -19.03
CA LEU A 267 -11.36 -1.03 -19.68
C LEU A 267 -12.50 -0.03 -20.00
N ARG A 268 -12.88 0.83 -19.04
CA ARG A 268 -13.88 1.88 -19.23
C ARG A 268 -13.48 2.86 -20.35
N HIS A 269 -12.20 3.18 -20.48
CA HIS A 269 -11.73 4.13 -21.49
C HIS A 269 -11.64 3.50 -22.88
N ARG A 270 -11.01 2.33 -22.99
CA ARG A 270 -10.69 1.69 -24.28
C ARG A 270 -11.81 0.81 -24.82
N GLU A 271 -12.55 0.15 -23.93
CA GLU A 271 -13.58 -0.84 -24.25
C GLU A 271 -14.89 -0.50 -23.52
N ASN A 272 -15.37 0.73 -23.71
CA ASN A 272 -16.50 1.29 -22.94
C ASN A 272 -17.77 0.43 -23.01
N ALA A 273 -18.06 -0.18 -24.16
CA ALA A 273 -19.21 -1.09 -24.31
C ALA A 273 -19.08 -2.31 -23.38
N ALA A 274 -17.92 -2.98 -23.38
CA ALA A 274 -17.66 -4.14 -22.52
C ALA A 274 -17.72 -3.76 -21.02
N PHE A 275 -17.18 -2.59 -20.66
CA PHE A 275 -17.31 -2.04 -19.32
C PHE A 275 -18.80 -1.83 -18.94
N GLY A 276 -19.58 -1.21 -19.82
CA GLY A 276 -21.01 -0.97 -19.61
C GLY A 276 -21.81 -2.26 -19.39
N GLU A 277 -21.53 -3.28 -20.20
CA GLU A 277 -22.13 -4.61 -20.05
C GLU A 277 -21.72 -5.30 -18.74
N ALA A 278 -20.46 -5.20 -18.32
CA ALA A 278 -20.00 -5.74 -17.04
C ALA A 278 -20.72 -5.07 -15.87
N VAL A 279 -20.85 -3.74 -15.90
CA VAL A 279 -21.63 -2.99 -14.91
C VAL A 279 -23.09 -3.47 -14.89
N ALA A 280 -23.73 -3.61 -16.05
CA ALA A 280 -25.12 -4.08 -16.13
C ALA A 280 -25.32 -5.47 -15.50
N ARG A 281 -24.42 -6.41 -15.81
CA ARG A 281 -24.43 -7.76 -15.23
C ARG A 281 -24.21 -7.76 -13.72
N LEU A 282 -23.22 -6.98 -13.21
CA LEU A 282 -22.93 -6.87 -11.78
C LEU A 282 -24.09 -6.24 -11.00
N THR A 283 -24.76 -5.24 -11.59
CA THR A 283 -25.85 -4.51 -10.92
C THR A 283 -27.24 -5.12 -11.15
N GLY A 284 -27.37 -6.19 -11.97
CA GLY A 284 -28.66 -6.75 -12.35
C GLY A 284 -29.55 -5.74 -13.10
N ASN A 285 -28.93 -4.85 -13.90
CA ASN A 285 -29.58 -3.76 -14.61
C ASN A 285 -30.27 -2.72 -13.71
N ALA A 286 -29.83 -2.59 -12.44
CA ALA A 286 -30.31 -1.51 -11.58
C ALA A 286 -30.02 -0.14 -12.19
N ALA A 287 -30.90 0.82 -11.92
CA ALA A 287 -30.71 2.19 -12.37
C ALA A 287 -29.37 2.77 -11.84
N PRO A 288 -28.64 3.56 -12.66
CA PRO A 288 -27.42 4.20 -12.23
C PRO A 288 -27.64 5.13 -11.02
N LEU A 289 -26.69 5.16 -10.10
CA LEU A 289 -26.68 6.17 -9.04
C LEU A 289 -26.33 7.54 -9.63
N ALA A 290 -26.86 8.60 -9.05
CA ALA A 290 -26.60 9.97 -9.51
C ALA A 290 -25.10 10.38 -9.49
N ILE A 291 -24.29 9.64 -8.72
CA ILE A 291 -22.84 9.85 -8.58
C ILE A 291 -21.99 9.07 -9.59
N GLU A 292 -22.63 8.34 -10.53
CA GLU A 292 -21.93 7.49 -11.48
C GLU A 292 -21.56 8.21 -12.77
N HIS A 293 -20.40 7.84 -13.31
CA HIS A 293 -19.83 8.27 -14.56
C HIS A 293 -19.39 7.04 -15.35
N ARG A 294 -19.95 6.78 -16.52
CA ARG A 294 -19.71 5.54 -17.28
C ARG A 294 -19.04 5.75 -18.63
N GLY A 295 -18.97 7.00 -19.14
CA GLY A 295 -18.33 7.32 -20.42
C GLY A 295 -16.80 7.23 -20.37
N PRO A 296 -16.12 7.19 -21.52
CA PRO A 296 -14.67 7.22 -21.61
C PRO A 296 -14.10 8.56 -21.07
N PHE A 297 -12.77 8.63 -20.94
CA PHE A 297 -12.08 9.83 -20.46
C PHE A 297 -11.62 10.70 -21.65
N GLU A 298 -12.33 11.79 -21.92
CA GLU A 298 -11.98 12.76 -22.97
C GLU A 298 -11.04 13.84 -22.45
N GLN A 299 -11.33 14.45 -21.29
CA GLN A 299 -10.47 15.43 -20.61
C GLN A 299 -9.34 14.74 -19.85
N GLY A 300 -9.59 13.54 -19.36
CA GLY A 300 -8.66 12.75 -18.58
C GLY A 300 -8.59 13.14 -17.11
N LEU A 301 -7.72 12.47 -16.37
CA LEU A 301 -7.56 12.62 -14.93
C LEU A 301 -6.26 13.36 -14.59
N TYR A 302 -6.27 14.06 -13.45
CA TYR A 302 -5.09 14.51 -12.72
C TYR A 302 -4.87 13.60 -11.50
N GLY A 303 -3.61 13.28 -11.18
CA GLY A 303 -3.24 12.51 -10.00
C GLY A 303 -2.81 13.39 -8.84
N VAL A 304 -3.40 13.23 -7.66
CA VAL A 304 -2.83 13.70 -6.41
C VAL A 304 -2.93 12.57 -5.39
N SER A 305 -1.80 11.99 -5.03
CA SER A 305 -1.77 10.77 -4.22
C SER A 305 -0.63 10.85 -3.24
N GLU A 306 -0.85 10.37 -2.02
CA GLU A 306 0.23 10.16 -1.06
C GLU A 306 1.29 9.25 -1.65
N MET A 307 0.85 8.14 -2.22
CA MET A 307 1.71 7.16 -2.85
C MET A 307 1.61 7.22 -4.38
N PHE A 308 2.74 7.42 -5.04
CA PHE A 308 2.86 7.25 -6.48
C PHE A 308 3.06 5.76 -6.77
N VAL A 309 1.98 5.09 -7.17
CA VAL A 309 1.97 3.68 -7.54
C VAL A 309 2.14 3.50 -9.04
N ASP A 310 2.65 2.36 -9.48
CA ASP A 310 2.88 2.04 -10.90
C ASP A 310 1.58 2.08 -11.73
N GLY A 311 0.41 1.89 -11.14
CA GLY A 311 -0.88 2.08 -11.78
C GLY A 311 -1.06 3.47 -12.41
N PHE A 312 -0.43 4.54 -11.88
CA PHE A 312 -0.45 5.85 -12.53
C PHE A 312 0.33 5.86 -13.84
N LEU A 313 1.41 5.07 -13.96
CA LEU A 313 2.10 4.91 -15.24
C LEU A 313 1.22 4.19 -16.26
N GLU A 314 0.43 3.21 -15.84
CA GLU A 314 -0.53 2.53 -16.72
C GLU A 314 -1.64 3.48 -17.20
N LEU A 315 -2.15 4.35 -16.32
CA LEU A 315 -3.13 5.38 -16.70
C LEU A 315 -2.52 6.43 -17.64
N LEU A 316 -1.24 6.76 -17.47
CA LEU A 316 -0.49 7.65 -18.35
C LEU A 316 -0.33 7.05 -19.75
N GLU A 317 0.06 5.77 -19.85
CA GLU A 317 0.19 5.06 -21.12
C GLU A 317 -1.17 4.81 -21.81
N ALA A 318 -2.23 4.68 -21.02
CA ALA A 318 -3.57 4.56 -21.54
C ALA A 318 -4.15 5.89 -22.05
N GLY A 319 -3.49 7.04 -21.81
CA GLY A 319 -4.00 8.37 -22.16
C GLY A 319 -5.13 8.86 -21.25
N ILE A 320 -5.25 8.28 -20.06
CA ILE A 320 -6.23 8.68 -19.04
C ILE A 320 -5.65 9.74 -18.10
N LEU A 321 -4.40 9.55 -17.63
CA LEU A 321 -3.69 10.55 -16.82
C LEU A 321 -3.10 11.61 -17.76
N LYS A 322 -3.86 12.66 -18.06
CA LYS A 322 -3.48 13.70 -19.04
C LYS A 322 -3.94 15.11 -18.67
N ARG A 323 -4.79 15.28 -17.65
CA ARG A 323 -5.15 16.60 -17.13
C ARG A 323 -4.02 17.13 -16.26
N GLU A 324 -3.54 18.33 -16.57
CA GLU A 324 -2.48 18.98 -15.80
C GLU A 324 -3.06 19.90 -14.71
N ALA A 325 -2.38 19.93 -13.58
CA ALA A 325 -2.54 20.93 -12.54
C ALA A 325 -1.15 21.45 -12.15
N ASP A 326 -0.96 22.76 -12.24
CA ASP A 326 0.32 23.42 -12.01
C ASP A 326 1.49 22.80 -12.82
N GLY A 327 1.21 22.46 -14.08
CA GLY A 327 2.18 21.85 -15.00
C GLY A 327 2.52 20.39 -14.72
N ALA A 328 1.85 19.74 -13.76
CA ALA A 328 2.04 18.34 -13.42
C ALA A 328 0.79 17.50 -13.75
N LEU A 329 1.03 16.27 -14.19
CA LEU A 329 0.00 15.23 -14.35
C LEU A 329 -0.28 14.50 -13.04
N LEU A 330 0.75 14.42 -12.20
CA LEU A 330 0.70 13.76 -10.89
C LEU A 330 1.54 14.53 -9.87
N HIS A 331 1.00 14.67 -8.65
CA HIS A 331 1.77 14.98 -7.46
C HIS A 331 1.72 13.77 -6.51
N GLY A 332 2.91 13.27 -6.12
CA GLY A 332 3.10 12.17 -5.17
C GLY A 332 4.01 12.57 -4.03
N ALA A 333 3.93 11.89 -2.89
CA ALA A 333 4.79 12.16 -1.74
C ALA A 333 5.84 11.07 -1.52
N PHE A 334 5.50 9.82 -1.80
CA PHE A 334 6.47 8.72 -1.81
C PHE A 334 6.09 7.66 -2.84
N PHE A 335 7.04 6.77 -3.16
CA PHE A 335 6.76 5.60 -3.98
C PHE A 335 7.47 4.34 -3.50
N LEU A 336 6.82 3.21 -3.75
CA LEU A 336 7.32 1.86 -3.59
C LEU A 336 6.61 0.98 -4.61
N GLY A 337 7.34 0.16 -5.37
CA GLY A 337 6.74 -0.65 -6.42
C GLY A 337 7.63 -1.82 -6.87
N PRO A 338 7.23 -2.55 -7.92
CA PRO A 338 8.03 -3.59 -8.52
C PRO A 338 9.27 -3.03 -9.24
N GLN A 339 10.26 -3.88 -9.55
CA GLN A 339 11.50 -3.45 -10.24
C GLN A 339 11.21 -2.75 -11.57
N GLY A 340 10.21 -3.23 -12.32
CA GLY A 340 9.80 -2.63 -13.58
C GLY A 340 9.34 -1.18 -13.46
N PHE A 341 8.72 -0.81 -12.33
CA PHE A 341 8.31 0.56 -12.05
C PHE A 341 9.51 1.49 -11.91
N TYR A 342 10.51 1.13 -11.11
CA TYR A 342 11.73 1.94 -10.94
C TYR A 342 12.48 2.12 -12.25
N ARG A 343 12.65 1.03 -13.03
CA ARG A 343 13.30 1.08 -14.34
C ARG A 343 12.58 2.03 -15.30
N ARG A 344 11.23 1.95 -15.39
CA ARG A 344 10.45 2.86 -16.24
C ARG A 344 10.64 4.34 -15.87
N LEU A 345 10.77 4.65 -14.58
CA LEU A 345 11.08 6.02 -14.13
C LEU A 345 12.49 6.44 -14.50
N CYS A 346 13.51 5.56 -14.37
CA CYS A 346 14.89 5.84 -14.76
C CYS A 346 15.03 6.06 -16.28
N GLU A 347 14.27 5.33 -17.09
CA GLU A 347 14.33 5.36 -18.56
C GLU A 347 13.39 6.40 -19.19
N MET A 348 12.54 7.07 -18.39
CA MET A 348 11.57 8.03 -18.88
C MET A 348 12.22 9.31 -19.39
N ALA A 349 11.72 9.82 -20.54
CA ALA A 349 12.18 11.10 -21.09
C ALA A 349 12.02 12.23 -20.06
N PRO A 350 13.03 13.13 -19.92
CA PRO A 350 13.04 14.15 -18.87
C PRO A 350 11.80 15.05 -18.85
N GLU A 351 11.27 15.42 -20.01
CA GLU A 351 10.09 16.28 -20.14
C GLU A 351 8.81 15.59 -19.63
N ARG A 352 8.74 14.28 -19.78
CA ARG A 352 7.61 13.46 -19.29
C ARG A 352 7.75 13.21 -17.79
N LEU A 353 8.98 12.90 -17.34
CA LEU A 353 9.29 12.68 -15.92
C LEU A 353 9.02 13.96 -15.10
N ALA A 354 9.31 15.15 -15.65
CA ALA A 354 9.06 16.43 -14.98
C ALA A 354 7.59 16.70 -14.69
N LYS A 355 6.65 15.99 -15.35
CA LYS A 355 5.22 16.07 -15.09
C LYS A 355 4.75 15.13 -13.97
N LEU A 356 5.62 14.28 -13.46
CA LEU A 356 5.36 13.36 -12.34
C LEU A 356 6.11 13.88 -11.11
N ARG A 357 5.53 14.86 -10.43
CA ARG A 357 6.21 15.59 -9.36
C ARG A 357 6.13 14.85 -8.04
N MET A 358 7.29 14.71 -7.39
CA MET A 358 7.38 14.28 -6.00
C MET A 358 7.47 15.50 -5.11
N THR A 359 6.60 15.59 -4.07
CA THR A 359 6.45 16.77 -3.22
C THR A 359 6.21 16.39 -1.76
N ALA A 360 6.02 17.37 -0.87
CA ALA A 360 5.75 17.14 0.55
C ALA A 360 4.40 16.46 0.80
N VAL A 361 4.31 15.65 1.85
CA VAL A 361 3.04 15.01 2.25
C VAL A 361 1.98 16.03 2.67
N SER A 362 2.38 17.18 3.21
CA SER A 362 1.47 18.30 3.49
C SER A 362 0.83 18.88 2.22
N PHE A 363 1.53 18.79 1.06
CA PHE A 363 0.92 19.19 -0.20
C PHE A 363 -0.14 18.19 -0.65
N THR A 364 0.18 16.90 -0.67
CA THR A 364 -0.75 15.86 -1.20
C THR A 364 -1.93 15.61 -0.26
N ASN A 365 -1.68 15.54 1.04
CA ASN A 365 -2.63 15.04 2.04
C ASN A 365 -3.46 16.13 2.73
N GLU A 366 -3.14 17.42 2.52
CA GLU A 366 -3.86 18.53 3.15
C GLU A 366 -4.21 19.63 2.14
N LEU A 367 -5.20 20.44 2.50
CA LEU A 367 -5.55 21.66 1.77
C LEU A 367 -4.83 22.90 2.30
N TYR A 368 -4.25 22.85 3.49
CA TYR A 368 -3.49 23.96 4.05
C TYR A 368 -2.34 24.40 3.13
N GLY A 369 -1.89 25.63 3.30
CA GLY A 369 -1.02 26.30 2.36
C GLY A 369 -1.85 26.98 1.28
N ASP A 370 -1.60 26.75 0.02
CA ASP A 370 -2.37 27.34 -1.08
C ASP A 370 -3.73 26.63 -1.30
N GLN A 371 -4.65 26.79 -0.34
CA GLN A 371 -5.96 26.13 -0.36
C GLN A 371 -6.76 26.45 -1.63
N ALA A 372 -6.71 27.69 -2.12
CA ALA A 372 -7.47 28.08 -3.29
C ALA A 372 -6.95 27.37 -4.56
N ALA A 373 -5.64 27.29 -4.76
CA ALA A 373 -5.05 26.57 -5.89
C ALA A 373 -5.28 25.06 -5.77
N LYS A 374 -5.07 24.48 -4.58
CA LYS A 374 -5.34 23.06 -4.34
C LYS A 374 -6.80 22.69 -4.60
N THR A 375 -7.77 23.55 -4.19
CA THR A 375 -9.20 23.34 -4.46
C THR A 375 -9.49 23.36 -5.96
N ARG A 376 -8.95 24.33 -6.70
CA ARG A 376 -9.11 24.38 -8.17
C ARG A 376 -8.49 23.17 -8.86
N ALA A 377 -7.30 22.73 -8.42
CA ALA A 377 -6.61 21.58 -8.99
C ALA A 377 -7.37 20.26 -8.76
N ARG A 378 -8.00 20.09 -7.59
CA ARG A 378 -8.65 18.84 -7.13
C ARG A 378 -10.13 18.76 -7.47
N THR A 379 -10.52 19.29 -8.64
CA THR A 379 -11.91 19.23 -9.16
C THR A 379 -12.37 17.78 -9.27
N GLY A 380 -13.61 17.50 -8.88
CA GLY A 380 -14.26 16.20 -9.02
C GLY A 380 -13.46 15.05 -8.38
N ALA A 381 -12.73 15.30 -7.29
CA ALA A 381 -11.81 14.34 -6.73
C ALA A 381 -12.50 13.06 -6.23
N ARG A 382 -11.86 11.92 -6.50
CA ARG A 382 -12.20 10.62 -5.94
C ARG A 382 -10.96 10.06 -5.26
N PHE A 383 -11.06 9.94 -3.95
CA PHE A 383 -10.00 9.43 -3.09
C PHE A 383 -10.35 8.00 -2.69
N ILE A 384 -9.66 7.04 -3.33
CA ILE A 384 -9.94 5.61 -3.18
C ILE A 384 -8.95 5.01 -2.20
N ASN A 385 -9.45 4.51 -1.09
CA ASN A 385 -8.68 3.83 -0.05
C ASN A 385 -9.36 2.50 0.31
N ASN A 386 -8.62 1.63 1.00
CA ASN A 386 -9.11 0.32 1.41
C ASN A 386 -9.36 0.26 2.91
N ALA A 387 -10.34 -0.53 3.35
CA ALA A 387 -10.58 -0.84 4.74
C ALA A 387 -10.66 -2.35 4.95
N MET A 388 -10.29 -2.81 6.15
CA MET A 388 -10.45 -4.20 6.56
C MET A 388 -11.91 -4.56 6.82
N MET A 389 -12.65 -3.63 7.43
CA MET A 389 -14.05 -3.85 7.83
C MET A 389 -14.83 -2.53 7.83
N ALA A 390 -16.17 -2.66 7.79
CA ALA A 390 -17.10 -1.56 7.99
C ALA A 390 -18.16 -1.94 8.99
N THR A 391 -18.70 -0.97 9.73
CA THR A 391 -19.93 -1.19 10.50
C THR A 391 -21.16 -0.93 9.63
N LEU A 392 -22.28 -1.54 9.98
CA LEU A 392 -23.55 -1.34 9.26
C LEU A 392 -24.05 0.13 9.36
N LEU A 393 -23.52 0.92 10.29
CA LEU A 393 -23.77 2.35 10.42
C LEU A 393 -22.73 3.22 9.69
N GLY A 394 -21.79 2.62 8.94
CA GLY A 394 -20.85 3.29 8.06
C GLY A 394 -19.55 3.77 8.70
N ALA A 395 -19.22 3.37 9.93
CA ALA A 395 -17.86 3.56 10.45
C ALA A 395 -16.92 2.52 9.83
N LEU A 396 -15.63 2.88 9.65
CA LEU A 396 -14.65 2.06 8.94
C LEU A 396 -13.46 1.70 9.83
N VAL A 397 -12.90 0.52 9.60
CA VAL A 397 -11.79 -0.05 10.35
C VAL A 397 -10.68 -0.44 9.39
N SER A 398 -9.50 0.18 9.54
CA SER A 398 -8.36 -0.02 8.62
C SER A 398 -7.06 -0.39 9.32
N ASP A 399 -6.82 0.07 10.55
CA ASP A 399 -5.50 0.04 11.19
C ASP A 399 -5.40 -0.85 12.43
N GLY A 400 -6.51 -1.16 13.11
CA GLY A 400 -6.46 -1.85 14.40
C GLY A 400 -7.52 -2.94 14.60
N LEU A 401 -7.30 -3.77 15.60
CA LEU A 401 -8.20 -4.83 16.04
C LEU A 401 -8.97 -4.41 17.30
N GLU A 402 -10.07 -5.12 17.56
CA GLU A 402 -10.95 -4.87 18.71
C GLU A 402 -10.26 -5.08 20.08
N ASP A 403 -9.21 -5.90 20.11
CA ASP A 403 -8.39 -6.16 21.29
C ASP A 403 -7.27 -5.11 21.50
N GLY A 404 -7.26 -4.03 20.73
CA GLY A 404 -6.30 -2.93 20.82
C GLY A 404 -5.00 -3.13 20.03
N ARG A 405 -4.78 -4.29 19.41
CA ARG A 405 -3.58 -4.51 18.59
C ARG A 405 -3.68 -3.74 17.27
N VAL A 406 -2.55 -3.15 16.89
CA VAL A 406 -2.41 -2.41 15.63
C VAL A 406 -1.96 -3.35 14.52
N VAL A 407 -2.71 -3.37 13.42
CA VAL A 407 -2.42 -4.17 12.22
C VAL A 407 -1.47 -3.43 11.30
N SER A 408 -1.71 -2.13 11.08
CA SER A 408 -0.92 -1.30 10.16
C SER A 408 -0.78 0.14 10.68
N GLY A 409 -1.54 1.07 10.18
CA GLY A 409 -1.55 2.47 10.59
C GLY A 409 -2.63 3.22 9.81
N VAL A 410 -2.98 4.41 10.27
CA VAL A 410 -3.93 5.28 9.59
C VAL A 410 -3.33 5.81 8.29
N GLY A 411 -2.04 6.18 8.31
CA GLY A 411 -1.38 6.81 7.16
C GLY A 411 -2.11 8.06 6.70
N GLY A 412 -2.31 8.18 5.39
CA GLY A 412 -3.04 9.29 4.79
C GLY A 412 -4.54 9.08 4.60
N GLN A 413 -5.08 7.91 4.95
CA GLN A 413 -6.50 7.60 4.68
C GLN A 413 -7.43 8.66 5.25
N HIS A 414 -7.30 9.00 6.54
CA HIS A 414 -8.13 10.01 7.17
C HIS A 414 -7.91 11.41 6.56
N ASN A 415 -6.68 11.74 6.16
CA ASN A 415 -6.41 13.00 5.45
C ASN A 415 -7.24 13.14 4.17
N PHE A 416 -7.34 12.09 3.36
CA PHE A 416 -8.13 12.10 2.13
C PHE A 416 -9.64 12.09 2.39
N VAL A 417 -10.09 11.44 3.46
CA VAL A 417 -11.49 11.51 3.90
C VAL A 417 -11.87 12.96 4.25
N THR A 418 -11.09 13.64 5.08
CA THR A 418 -11.36 15.03 5.47
C THR A 418 -11.28 15.99 4.28
N GLN A 419 -10.33 15.79 3.35
CA GLN A 419 -10.29 16.57 2.12
C GLN A 419 -11.53 16.38 1.26
N ALA A 420 -12.07 15.15 1.16
CA ALA A 420 -13.28 14.87 0.41
C ALA A 420 -14.50 15.61 0.96
N PHE A 421 -14.54 15.89 2.25
CA PHE A 421 -15.60 16.72 2.85
C PHE A 421 -15.35 18.23 2.70
N ALA A 422 -14.09 18.64 2.60
CA ALA A 422 -13.74 20.05 2.46
C ALA A 422 -13.83 20.56 1.00
N LEU A 423 -13.70 19.67 0.01
CA LEU A 423 -13.76 20.01 -1.41
C LEU A 423 -15.20 19.89 -1.93
N PRO A 424 -15.70 20.83 -2.79
CA PRO A 424 -17.11 20.89 -3.19
C PRO A 424 -17.64 19.59 -3.83
N ASP A 425 -16.91 19.01 -4.79
CA ASP A 425 -17.37 17.87 -5.59
C ASP A 425 -16.59 16.59 -5.33
N ALA A 426 -15.81 16.57 -4.25
CA ALA A 426 -14.99 15.41 -3.91
C ALA A 426 -15.77 14.35 -3.13
N ARG A 427 -15.37 13.10 -3.33
CA ARG A 427 -15.90 11.95 -2.58
C ARG A 427 -14.77 11.06 -2.08
N SER A 428 -14.88 10.64 -0.84
CA SER A 428 -14.10 9.55 -0.29
C SER A 428 -14.73 8.22 -0.68
N VAL A 429 -13.95 7.34 -1.28
CA VAL A 429 -14.38 6.00 -1.70
C VAL A 429 -13.59 4.98 -0.93
N ILE A 430 -14.26 4.21 -0.08
CA ILE A 430 -13.61 3.17 0.71
C ILE A 430 -14.02 1.81 0.17
N ALA A 431 -13.04 1.09 -0.38
CA ALA A 431 -13.20 -0.25 -0.91
C ALA A 431 -12.94 -1.30 0.20
N LEU A 432 -13.76 -2.35 0.22
CA LEU A 432 -13.52 -3.51 1.09
C LEU A 432 -14.13 -4.77 0.48
N LYS A 433 -13.51 -5.91 0.72
CA LYS A 433 -14.13 -7.22 0.46
C LYS A 433 -15.24 -7.43 1.48
N SER A 434 -16.44 -7.77 1.04
CA SER A 434 -17.57 -7.98 1.96
C SER A 434 -17.35 -9.11 2.95
N THR A 435 -16.48 -10.07 2.57
CA THR A 435 -16.13 -11.23 3.40
C THR A 435 -14.63 -11.50 3.43
N ARG A 436 -14.20 -12.20 4.48
CA ARG A 436 -12.88 -12.83 4.55
C ARG A 436 -13.04 -14.31 4.85
N THR A 437 -12.23 -15.13 4.21
CA THR A 437 -12.21 -16.59 4.42
C THR A 437 -10.92 -16.98 5.12
N THR A 438 -11.05 -17.70 6.22
CA THR A 438 -9.94 -18.34 6.94
C THR A 438 -9.94 -19.84 6.65
N ALA A 439 -8.96 -20.58 7.16
CA ALA A 439 -8.95 -22.05 7.04
C ALA A 439 -10.16 -22.73 7.76
N LYS A 440 -10.86 -22.01 8.66
CA LYS A 440 -11.95 -22.55 9.47
C LYS A 440 -13.32 -22.15 8.95
N ASP A 441 -13.49 -20.87 8.57
CA ASP A 441 -14.80 -20.30 8.23
C ASP A 441 -14.68 -19.09 7.30
N THR A 442 -15.84 -18.65 6.79
CA THR A 442 -15.99 -17.37 6.11
C THR A 442 -16.74 -16.41 7.03
N GLN A 443 -16.26 -15.20 7.20
CA GLN A 443 -16.82 -14.17 8.06
C GLN A 443 -17.15 -12.92 7.26
N SER A 444 -18.20 -12.19 7.69
CA SER A 444 -18.49 -10.87 7.13
C SER A 444 -17.47 -9.84 7.60
N ASN A 445 -17.02 -8.98 6.67
CA ASN A 445 -16.27 -7.76 6.98
C ASN A 445 -17.20 -6.55 7.19
N ILE A 446 -18.49 -6.68 6.85
CA ILE A 446 -19.52 -5.72 7.24
C ILE A 446 -20.18 -6.25 8.52
N ARG A 447 -20.06 -5.51 9.61
CA ARG A 447 -20.48 -5.93 10.95
C ARG A 447 -21.50 -4.96 11.54
N TRP A 448 -22.30 -5.40 12.50
CA TRP A 448 -23.18 -4.48 13.22
C TRP A 448 -22.39 -3.39 13.96
N SER A 449 -21.37 -3.80 14.70
CA SER A 449 -20.46 -2.92 15.46
C SER A 449 -19.06 -3.51 15.53
N TYR A 450 -18.09 -2.66 15.86
CA TYR A 450 -16.70 -3.07 16.11
C TYR A 450 -16.07 -2.14 17.14
N GLY A 451 -15.23 -2.66 18.04
CA GLY A 451 -14.65 -1.91 19.16
C GLY A 451 -13.53 -0.94 18.79
N HIS A 452 -13.00 -1.02 17.55
CA HIS A 452 -12.00 -0.10 17.01
C HIS A 452 -12.53 0.59 15.75
N ILE A 453 -12.29 1.89 15.60
CA ILE A 453 -12.76 2.71 14.47
C ILE A 453 -11.61 3.58 13.98
N THR A 454 -11.32 3.51 12.68
CA THR A 454 -10.36 4.40 12.00
C THR A 454 -11.06 5.63 11.44
N ILE A 455 -12.15 5.45 10.69
CA ILE A 455 -12.97 6.54 10.14
C ILE A 455 -14.33 6.54 10.83
N PRO A 456 -14.68 7.61 11.55
CA PRO A 456 -15.92 7.67 12.29
C PRO A 456 -17.13 7.84 11.37
N ARG A 457 -18.30 7.41 11.82
CA ARG A 457 -19.54 7.39 11.01
C ARG A 457 -20.04 8.77 10.55
N HIS A 458 -19.62 9.86 11.16
CA HIS A 458 -19.98 11.21 10.71
C HIS A 458 -19.14 11.66 9.49
N GLU A 459 -18.07 10.92 9.16
CA GLU A 459 -17.27 11.07 7.94
C GLU A 459 -17.52 9.95 6.93
N ARG A 460 -18.63 9.20 7.10
CA ARG A 460 -19.05 8.19 6.12
C ARG A 460 -19.44 8.80 4.79
N ASP A 461 -18.94 8.24 3.70
CA ASP A 461 -19.20 8.76 2.36
C ASP A 461 -19.59 7.63 1.40
N ILE A 462 -18.68 7.09 0.62
CA ILE A 462 -18.96 5.97 -0.28
C ILE A 462 -18.22 4.72 0.22
N VAL A 463 -18.95 3.61 0.31
CA VAL A 463 -18.38 2.29 0.54
C VAL A 463 -18.63 1.42 -0.68
N VAL A 464 -17.59 0.73 -1.15
CA VAL A 464 -17.66 -0.17 -2.31
C VAL A 464 -17.28 -1.57 -1.88
N SER A 465 -18.10 -2.56 -2.24
CA SER A 465 -17.75 -3.97 -2.17
C SER A 465 -17.87 -4.62 -3.57
N GLU A 466 -17.55 -5.88 -3.67
CA GLU A 466 -17.76 -6.69 -4.89
C GLU A 466 -19.22 -6.75 -5.35
N TYR A 467 -20.15 -6.38 -4.49
CA TYR A 467 -21.60 -6.42 -4.78
C TYR A 467 -22.19 -5.08 -5.17
N GLY A 468 -21.47 -3.97 -4.98
CA GLY A 468 -21.99 -2.66 -5.38
C GLY A 468 -21.42 -1.48 -4.63
N ILE A 469 -22.16 -0.38 -4.69
CA ILE A 469 -21.81 0.93 -4.13
C ILE A 469 -22.86 1.31 -3.09
N ALA A 470 -22.42 1.61 -1.87
CA ALA A 470 -23.23 2.24 -0.83
C ALA A 470 -22.85 3.72 -0.72
N ASP A 471 -23.71 4.61 -1.21
CA ASP A 471 -23.57 6.05 -1.03
C ASP A 471 -24.22 6.45 0.31
N LEU A 472 -23.41 6.93 1.26
CA LEU A 472 -23.80 7.13 2.66
C LEU A 472 -23.86 8.60 3.09
N ARG A 473 -23.24 9.52 2.31
CA ARG A 473 -23.11 10.93 2.69
C ARG A 473 -24.50 11.58 2.86
N GLY A 474 -24.73 12.22 4.00
CA GLY A 474 -25.95 12.95 4.29
C GLY A 474 -27.21 12.10 4.51
N LYS A 475 -27.09 10.77 4.60
CA LYS A 475 -28.24 9.86 4.79
C LYS A 475 -28.53 9.58 6.25
N SER A 476 -29.83 9.31 6.56
CA SER A 476 -30.25 8.82 7.87
C SER A 476 -29.66 7.44 8.19
N ASP A 477 -29.58 7.06 9.46
CA ASP A 477 -29.09 5.75 9.86
C ASP A 477 -29.85 4.60 9.19
N GLU A 478 -31.18 4.71 9.04
CA GLU A 478 -32.00 3.71 8.34
C GLU A 478 -31.59 3.58 6.87
N ALA A 479 -31.40 4.69 6.15
CA ALA A 479 -30.98 4.69 4.76
C ALA A 479 -29.54 4.18 4.59
N VAL A 480 -28.65 4.45 5.55
CA VAL A 480 -27.28 3.92 5.59
C VAL A 480 -27.29 2.41 5.78
N ILE A 481 -28.06 1.91 6.73
CA ILE A 481 -28.21 0.46 6.98
C ILE A 481 -28.72 -0.23 5.71
N ALA A 482 -29.75 0.31 5.06
CA ALA A 482 -30.29 -0.24 3.83
C ALA A 482 -29.24 -0.28 2.71
N ALA A 483 -28.43 0.79 2.54
CA ALA A 483 -27.35 0.85 1.56
C ALA A 483 -26.22 -0.14 1.89
N MET A 484 -25.82 -0.28 3.16
CA MET A 484 -24.78 -1.23 3.57
C MET A 484 -25.24 -2.69 3.43
N LEU A 485 -26.51 -2.98 3.70
CA LEU A 485 -27.08 -4.31 3.46
C LEU A 485 -27.06 -4.66 1.97
N SER A 486 -27.29 -3.69 1.07
CA SER A 486 -27.28 -3.93 -0.38
C SER A 486 -25.91 -4.34 -0.94
N ILE A 487 -24.82 -4.03 -0.23
CA ILE A 487 -23.45 -4.40 -0.61
C ILE A 487 -22.86 -5.51 0.27
N SER A 488 -23.65 -6.07 1.17
CA SER A 488 -23.24 -7.20 2.04
C SER A 488 -23.48 -8.53 1.34
N ASP A 489 -22.62 -9.52 1.62
CA ASP A 489 -22.82 -10.91 1.16
C ASP A 489 -24.13 -11.47 1.72
N SER A 490 -24.92 -12.11 0.87
CA SER A 490 -26.29 -12.58 1.19
C SER A 490 -26.34 -13.59 2.32
N ARG A 491 -25.24 -14.32 2.56
CA ARG A 491 -25.13 -15.26 3.68
C ARG A 491 -25.25 -14.57 5.04
N PHE A 492 -24.80 -13.31 5.13
CA PHE A 492 -24.75 -12.54 6.39
C PHE A 492 -25.85 -11.48 6.50
N GLN A 493 -26.55 -11.15 5.43
CA GLN A 493 -27.64 -10.16 5.43
C GLN A 493 -28.75 -10.45 6.47
N PRO A 494 -29.23 -11.69 6.68
CA PRO A 494 -30.28 -11.95 7.66
C PRO A 494 -29.87 -11.62 9.10
N GLU A 495 -28.63 -11.92 9.48
CA GLU A 495 -28.10 -11.61 10.81
C GLU A 495 -27.93 -10.10 11.00
N LEU A 496 -27.35 -9.42 10.02
CA LEU A 496 -27.14 -7.96 10.03
C LEU A 496 -28.47 -7.21 10.11
N LEU A 497 -29.48 -7.63 9.32
CA LEU A 497 -30.80 -7.03 9.33
C LEU A 497 -31.51 -7.24 10.69
N ARG A 498 -31.39 -8.44 11.26
CA ARG A 498 -31.95 -8.72 12.59
C ARG A 498 -31.32 -7.79 13.63
N ALA A 499 -30.00 -7.67 13.69
CA ALA A 499 -29.30 -6.78 14.61
C ALA A 499 -29.77 -5.32 14.48
N ALA A 500 -29.95 -4.84 13.24
CA ALA A 500 -30.44 -3.49 12.97
C ALA A 500 -31.90 -3.29 13.43
N LYS A 501 -32.78 -4.30 13.25
CA LYS A 501 -34.18 -4.28 13.73
C LYS A 501 -34.25 -4.32 15.26
N ASP A 502 -33.47 -5.16 15.91
CA ASP A 502 -33.38 -5.28 17.36
C ASP A 502 -32.92 -3.97 18.01
N ALA A 503 -31.95 -3.30 17.38
CA ALA A 503 -31.47 -1.96 17.74
C ALA A 503 -32.45 -0.84 17.39
N ARG A 504 -33.59 -1.13 16.76
CA ARG A 504 -34.59 -0.15 16.28
C ARG A 504 -34.01 0.94 15.36
N LYS A 505 -33.02 0.58 14.57
CA LYS A 505 -32.32 1.49 13.63
C LYS A 505 -32.85 1.37 12.19
N ILE A 506 -33.72 0.40 11.92
CA ILE A 506 -34.45 0.22 10.67
C ILE A 506 -35.87 -0.24 10.98
N ALA A 507 -36.82 0.06 10.11
CA ALA A 507 -38.24 -0.33 10.32
C ALA A 507 -38.36 -1.86 10.46
N LYS A 508 -39.23 -2.32 11.38
CA LYS A 508 -39.47 -3.76 11.56
C LYS A 508 -39.99 -4.44 10.29
N SER A 509 -40.76 -3.70 9.48
CA SER A 509 -41.29 -4.14 8.18
C SER A 509 -40.29 -4.11 7.05
N TYR A 510 -39.08 -3.53 7.24
CA TYR A 510 -38.08 -3.44 6.17
C TYR A 510 -37.67 -4.83 5.68
N GLU A 511 -37.65 -5.00 4.39
CA GLU A 511 -37.09 -6.16 3.69
C GLU A 511 -36.01 -5.72 2.72
N ILE A 512 -34.95 -6.51 2.62
CA ILE A 512 -33.90 -6.28 1.63
C ILE A 512 -34.53 -6.45 0.23
N PRO A 513 -34.36 -5.47 -0.67
CA PRO A 513 -34.90 -5.57 -2.04
C PRO A 513 -34.39 -6.83 -2.75
N ALA A 514 -35.24 -7.46 -3.56
CA ALA A 514 -34.92 -8.72 -4.25
C ALA A 514 -33.61 -8.66 -5.06
N ALA A 515 -33.30 -7.51 -5.67
CA ALA A 515 -32.08 -7.30 -6.44
C ALA A 515 -30.77 -7.53 -5.65
N PHE A 516 -30.82 -7.43 -4.31
CA PHE A 516 -29.63 -7.54 -3.46
C PHE A 516 -29.61 -8.84 -2.63
N ARG A 517 -30.62 -9.71 -2.77
CA ARG A 517 -30.70 -10.97 -2.00
C ARG A 517 -29.80 -12.08 -2.54
N GLU A 518 -29.17 -11.86 -3.70
CA GLU A 518 -28.27 -12.82 -4.37
C GLU A 518 -26.84 -12.30 -4.49
N ASN A 519 -26.38 -11.56 -3.50
CA ASN A 519 -24.99 -11.11 -3.41
C ASN A 519 -24.10 -12.29 -3.02
N THR A 520 -23.64 -13.05 -4.02
CA THR A 520 -22.80 -14.24 -3.84
C THR A 520 -21.58 -14.21 -4.73
N PRO A 521 -20.47 -14.89 -4.35
CA PRO A 521 -19.29 -15.00 -5.20
C PRO A 521 -19.58 -15.61 -6.57
N GLU A 522 -20.51 -16.57 -6.65
CA GLU A 522 -20.91 -17.24 -7.88
C GLU A 522 -21.58 -16.26 -8.87
N ARG A 523 -22.42 -15.34 -8.35
CA ARG A 523 -23.04 -14.29 -9.17
C ARG A 523 -21.97 -13.34 -9.72
N VAL A 524 -21.00 -12.92 -8.91
CA VAL A 524 -19.87 -12.09 -9.37
C VAL A 524 -19.08 -12.81 -10.45
N ALA A 525 -18.73 -14.08 -10.24
CA ALA A 525 -18.01 -14.88 -11.21
C ALA A 525 -18.78 -15.03 -12.54
N ALA A 526 -20.09 -15.25 -12.49
CA ALA A 526 -20.94 -15.34 -13.68
C ALA A 526 -21.02 -14.01 -14.43
N ALA A 527 -21.14 -12.88 -13.70
CA ALA A 527 -21.21 -11.53 -14.27
C ALA A 527 -19.91 -11.13 -15.01
N LEU A 528 -18.77 -11.53 -14.47
CA LEU A 528 -17.44 -11.19 -15.01
C LEU A 528 -16.88 -12.20 -16.01
N LYS A 529 -17.49 -13.39 -16.14
CA LYS A 529 -17.02 -14.46 -17.04
C LYS A 529 -16.73 -14.02 -18.49
N PRO A 530 -17.50 -13.10 -19.10
CA PRO A 530 -17.24 -12.67 -20.48
C PRO A 530 -16.01 -11.77 -20.65
N LEU A 531 -15.44 -11.25 -19.57
CA LEU A 531 -14.26 -10.36 -19.62
C LEU A 531 -12.96 -11.18 -19.55
N SER A 532 -11.93 -10.70 -20.24
CA SER A 532 -10.55 -11.16 -20.06
C SER A 532 -9.93 -10.45 -18.87
N LEU A 533 -9.87 -11.11 -17.72
CA LEU A 533 -9.39 -10.56 -16.46
C LEU A 533 -8.16 -11.35 -15.98
N PRO A 534 -6.95 -10.96 -16.40
CA PRO A 534 -5.72 -11.67 -16.04
C PRO A 534 -5.37 -11.46 -14.56
N PRO A 535 -4.78 -12.44 -13.87
CA PRO A 535 -4.38 -12.27 -12.48
C PRO A 535 -3.32 -11.18 -12.25
N PHE A 536 -2.55 -10.85 -13.26
CA PHE A 536 -1.56 -9.78 -13.23
C PHE A 536 -1.78 -8.82 -14.41
N PRO A 537 -2.71 -7.87 -14.31
CA PRO A 537 -3.10 -7.02 -15.45
C PRO A 537 -1.96 -6.16 -15.99
N PHE A 538 -0.97 -5.84 -15.17
CA PHE A 538 0.19 -5.01 -15.51
C PHE A 538 1.52 -5.78 -15.39
N GLY A 539 1.46 -7.11 -15.51
CA GLY A 539 2.61 -7.98 -15.35
C GLY A 539 2.99 -8.21 -13.88
N THR A 540 4.03 -8.99 -13.70
CA THR A 540 4.60 -9.31 -12.38
C THR A 540 6.06 -9.70 -12.53
N ASP A 541 6.83 -9.56 -11.45
CA ASP A 541 8.23 -10.02 -11.39
C ASP A 541 8.35 -11.55 -11.21
N PHE A 542 7.24 -12.26 -11.02
CA PHE A 542 7.25 -13.73 -11.01
C PHE A 542 7.41 -14.30 -12.42
N THR A 543 8.28 -15.31 -12.57
CA THR A 543 8.37 -16.10 -13.80
C THR A 543 7.07 -16.89 -14.05
N ALA A 544 6.85 -17.37 -15.26
CA ALA A 544 5.66 -18.16 -15.57
C ALA A 544 5.51 -19.41 -14.68
N ALA A 545 6.62 -20.10 -14.36
CA ALA A 545 6.62 -21.22 -13.41
C ALA A 545 6.28 -20.77 -11.98
N GLU A 546 6.81 -19.64 -11.55
CA GLU A 546 6.53 -19.07 -10.23
C GLU A 546 5.07 -18.62 -10.09
N GLN A 547 4.47 -18.06 -11.13
CA GLN A 547 3.04 -17.73 -11.13
C GLN A 547 2.17 -18.97 -10.92
N ARG A 548 2.45 -20.08 -11.65
CA ARG A 548 1.72 -21.34 -11.47
C ARG A 548 1.92 -21.91 -10.06
N LEU A 549 3.16 -21.88 -9.56
CA LEU A 549 3.48 -22.32 -8.20
C LEU A 549 2.79 -21.46 -7.12
N LEU A 550 2.69 -20.15 -7.32
CA LEU A 550 2.00 -19.25 -6.38
C LEU A 550 0.54 -19.69 -6.18
N PHE A 551 -0.21 -19.94 -7.29
CA PHE A 551 -1.59 -20.43 -7.20
C PHE A 551 -1.68 -21.82 -6.57
N ALA A 552 -0.74 -22.71 -6.90
CA ALA A 552 -0.68 -24.05 -6.32
C ALA A 552 -0.44 -23.98 -4.78
N LEU A 553 0.50 -23.14 -4.34
CA LEU A 553 0.80 -22.95 -2.92
C LEU A 553 -0.36 -22.28 -2.16
N GLN A 554 -1.01 -21.28 -2.73
CA GLN A 554 -2.21 -20.66 -2.16
C GLN A 554 -3.35 -21.68 -1.97
N LYS A 555 -3.53 -22.59 -2.94
CA LYS A 555 -4.51 -23.66 -2.84
C LYS A 555 -4.18 -24.66 -1.73
N LEU A 556 -2.90 -25.02 -1.57
CA LEU A 556 -2.45 -25.88 -0.48
C LEU A 556 -2.61 -25.22 0.89
N GLN A 557 -2.32 -23.93 0.99
CA GLN A 557 -2.43 -23.16 2.24
C GLN A 557 -3.88 -23.07 2.74
N LYS A 558 -4.85 -23.00 1.83
CA LYS A 558 -6.29 -22.97 2.14
C LYS A 558 -6.89 -24.35 2.42
N ALA A 559 -6.14 -25.43 2.17
CA ALA A 559 -6.65 -26.79 2.31
C ALA A 559 -6.72 -27.22 3.78
N SER A 560 -7.80 -27.93 4.14
CA SER A 560 -7.88 -28.61 5.45
C SER A 560 -6.88 -29.76 5.54
N PRO A 561 -6.55 -30.26 6.75
CA PRO A 561 -5.68 -31.43 6.91
C PRO A 561 -6.14 -32.65 6.10
N ALA A 562 -7.46 -32.92 6.05
CA ALA A 562 -8.04 -33.97 5.23
C ALA A 562 -7.89 -33.71 3.73
N GLY A 563 -8.02 -32.45 3.30
CA GLY A 563 -7.77 -32.01 1.92
C GLY A 563 -6.30 -32.22 1.52
N LEU A 564 -5.36 -31.89 2.37
CA LEU A 564 -3.92 -32.13 2.14
C LEU A 564 -3.64 -33.62 1.96
N ALA A 565 -4.19 -34.50 2.83
CA ALA A 565 -4.05 -35.95 2.70
C ALA A 565 -4.61 -36.45 1.35
N GLN A 566 -5.77 -35.93 0.92
CA GLN A 566 -6.37 -36.26 -0.38
C GLN A 566 -5.47 -35.80 -1.53
N TYR A 567 -4.86 -34.60 -1.45
CA TYR A 567 -3.92 -34.12 -2.45
C TYR A 567 -2.68 -34.99 -2.55
N VAL A 568 -2.12 -35.47 -1.43
CA VAL A 568 -1.00 -36.42 -1.43
C VAL A 568 -1.36 -37.69 -2.17
N LEU A 569 -2.49 -38.35 -1.80
CA LEU A 569 -2.94 -39.59 -2.43
C LEU A 569 -3.14 -39.43 -3.96
N ARG A 570 -3.82 -38.34 -4.38
CA ARG A 570 -4.03 -38.04 -5.78
C ARG A 570 -2.72 -37.79 -6.52
N GLY A 571 -1.79 -37.05 -5.91
CA GLY A 571 -0.52 -36.71 -6.52
C GLY A 571 0.45 -37.88 -6.62
N LEU A 572 0.36 -38.90 -5.76
CA LEU A 572 1.15 -40.12 -5.87
C LEU A 572 0.81 -40.92 -7.16
N MET A 573 -0.47 -40.88 -7.56
CA MET A 573 -0.98 -41.64 -8.75
C MET A 573 -0.91 -40.82 -10.04
N ARG A 574 -0.64 -39.52 -10.01
CA ARG A 574 -0.65 -38.63 -11.17
C ARG A 574 0.76 -38.48 -11.77
N ALA A 575 0.86 -38.45 -13.11
CA ALA A 575 2.08 -38.03 -13.79
C ALA A 575 2.38 -36.52 -13.47
N PRO A 576 3.65 -36.06 -13.55
CA PRO A 576 3.97 -34.66 -13.35
C PRO A 576 3.31 -33.77 -14.39
N PRO A 577 2.34 -32.91 -14.03
CA PRO A 577 1.67 -32.05 -15.01
C PRO A 577 2.55 -30.88 -15.45
N ASP A 578 3.52 -30.50 -14.61
CA ASP A 578 4.40 -29.35 -14.82
C ASP A 578 5.83 -29.67 -14.35
N PRO A 579 6.68 -30.24 -15.24
CA PRO A 579 8.07 -30.54 -14.90
C PRO A 579 8.89 -29.29 -14.56
N GLU A 580 8.64 -28.16 -15.24
CA GLU A 580 9.34 -26.89 -15.01
C GLU A 580 9.09 -26.36 -13.59
N ALA A 581 7.83 -26.36 -13.14
CA ALA A 581 7.49 -25.95 -11.78
C ALA A 581 8.12 -26.88 -10.73
N LEU A 582 8.16 -28.19 -10.96
CA LEU A 582 8.84 -29.13 -10.07
C LEU A 582 10.37 -28.93 -10.05
N ALA A 583 10.99 -28.64 -11.19
CA ALA A 583 12.41 -28.28 -11.29
C ALA A 583 12.71 -27.02 -10.48
N ARG A 584 11.89 -25.99 -10.69
CA ARG A 584 12.00 -24.72 -9.97
C ARG A 584 11.94 -24.89 -8.44
N MET A 585 11.22 -25.91 -7.94
CA MET A 585 11.11 -26.25 -6.53
C MET A 585 12.20 -27.23 -6.05
N GLY A 586 13.09 -27.70 -6.94
CA GLY A 586 14.10 -28.73 -6.63
C GLY A 586 13.48 -30.09 -6.29
N LEU A 587 12.32 -30.43 -6.92
CA LEU A 587 11.55 -31.64 -6.66
C LEU A 587 11.44 -32.58 -7.88
N GLU A 588 12.31 -32.40 -8.89
CA GLU A 588 12.38 -33.34 -10.04
C GLU A 588 12.80 -34.74 -9.60
N LYS A 589 13.82 -34.81 -8.74
CA LYS A 589 14.37 -36.05 -8.19
C LYS A 589 14.30 -36.00 -6.66
N PRO A 590 13.13 -36.24 -6.05
CA PRO A 590 12.94 -36.06 -4.63
C PRO A 590 13.79 -37.05 -3.83
N GLN A 591 14.39 -36.55 -2.74
CA GLN A 591 15.17 -37.33 -1.79
C GLN A 591 14.44 -37.42 -0.45
N GLY A 592 14.28 -38.63 0.07
CA GLY A 592 13.60 -38.85 1.34
C GLY A 592 12.07 -38.62 1.30
N VAL A 593 11.41 -39.02 2.36
CA VAL A 593 9.94 -39.04 2.47
C VAL A 593 9.31 -37.65 2.31
N ALA A 594 9.90 -36.64 2.91
CA ALA A 594 9.35 -35.27 2.90
C ALA A 594 9.28 -34.69 1.48
N GLN A 595 10.35 -34.83 0.67
CA GLN A 595 10.35 -34.33 -0.70
C GLN A 595 9.39 -35.11 -1.62
N HIS A 596 9.21 -36.41 -1.39
CA HIS A 596 8.19 -37.20 -2.10
C HIS A 596 6.78 -36.70 -1.77
N LEU A 597 6.49 -36.35 -0.52
CA LEU A 597 5.23 -35.73 -0.11
C LEU A 597 5.02 -34.35 -0.74
N TYR A 598 6.03 -33.49 -0.72
CA TYR A 598 5.95 -32.16 -1.36
C TYR A 598 5.71 -32.27 -2.86
N ARG A 599 6.43 -33.20 -3.53
CA ARG A 599 6.21 -33.47 -4.96
C ARG A 599 4.78 -33.96 -5.22
N ALA A 600 4.26 -34.86 -4.40
CA ALA A 600 2.89 -35.38 -4.54
C ALA A 600 1.86 -34.24 -4.33
N LEU A 601 2.02 -33.39 -3.31
CA LEU A 601 1.16 -32.24 -3.09
C LEU A 601 1.14 -31.33 -4.32
N LEU A 602 2.29 -30.92 -4.83
CA LEU A 602 2.38 -30.02 -5.99
C LEU A 602 1.80 -30.67 -7.26
N LYS A 603 2.10 -31.94 -7.54
CA LYS A 603 1.51 -32.68 -8.67
C LYS A 603 -0.01 -32.72 -8.64
N SER A 604 -0.62 -32.67 -7.46
CA SER A 604 -2.06 -32.70 -7.31
C SER A 604 -2.74 -31.36 -7.59
N VAL A 605 -2.05 -30.23 -7.40
CA VAL A 605 -2.65 -28.88 -7.46
C VAL A 605 -2.18 -28.07 -8.66
N LEU A 606 -1.01 -28.39 -9.25
CA LEU A 606 -0.57 -27.94 -10.57
C LEU A 606 -1.38 -28.67 -11.66
#